data_d5d2bce83ec545b7e069591393dd4a8a
#
_entry.id   d5d2bce83ec545b7e069591393dd4a8a
#
_cell.length_a   1.000
_cell.length_b   1.000
_cell.length_c   1.000
_cell.angle_alpha   90.00
_cell.angle_beta   90.00
_cell.angle_gamma   90.00
#
_symmetry.space_group_name_H-M   'P 1'
#
loop_
_entity.id
_entity.type
_entity.pdbx_description
1 polymer ?
#
loop_
_entity_poly.entity_id
_entity_poly.type
_entity_poly.pdbx_seq_one_letter_code
_entity_poly.pdbx_strand_id
1 'polypeptide(L)'
;MAMVVKNNMSAINTLNTLNTNSTALSKSLAKVSSGMKINGAADDASGYAISERMRVQIRGLDQANANTQNGSSMMKTAEGAVSSTVDILKTLKEKVISAANDDKTDADRQAIQKELDQSIDQINDNANITYNGKYLVDGSHNNKIDKATTTTFTNQSLNESTKGSTDFTKMTDRNGNSLNIQEDDTVSISFVKQGKTYTTSIQAKGADMQDLIKEANLASFKAQLVEKGYDFSNSSVASAWSTTVQTYSTSVSAYVEKLNVADSQSTPSAKLSALAAAINDKKSAAMEATFEITGSNEPKLTLKASIDYNVGNDTIIGKDTAGDTVYTADRSNGISIRAAATGVSAQVSGITLSVSNTKGAVQKSVNAALDNFSESIRAQNVSKDNAITLQVGTKANQSIRVGLTDMRAEALGLQSSNGDTLNVSTQKNANAAINVLDNALQKALDQQTTIGSIESRLEYTSTNLTTSSQNVQASESTIRDADMAKEMTNYTKNNVLLQAAQSMLAQANQSSSSVLSLLQ
;
A
#
# COMPACT_ATOMS: atom_id res chain seq x y z
N MET A 1 30.62 -14.96 -87.93
CA MET A 1 31.41 -14.61 -86.74
C MET A 1 32.84 -15.06 -87.02
N ALA A 2 33.82 -14.18 -86.89
CA ALA A 2 35.21 -14.59 -87.08
C ALA A 2 35.57 -15.58 -85.93
N MET A 3 36.02 -16.80 -86.28
CA MET A 3 36.46 -17.81 -85.30
C MET A 3 37.88 -17.45 -84.84
N VAL A 4 37.99 -16.93 -83.59
CA VAL A 4 39.27 -16.51 -83.01
C VAL A 4 39.72 -17.65 -82.08
N VAL A 5 40.80 -18.32 -82.38
CA VAL A 5 41.34 -19.47 -81.64
C VAL A 5 42.03 -19.05 -80.35
N LYS A 6 42.58 -17.81 -80.28
CA LYS A 6 43.36 -17.32 -79.10
C LYS A 6 42.46 -16.88 -77.93
N ASN A 7 41.26 -16.37 -78.17
CA ASN A 7 40.32 -15.92 -77.16
C ASN A 7 38.94 -16.50 -77.48
N ASN A 8 38.51 -17.59 -76.84
CA ASN A 8 37.19 -18.19 -77.02
C ASN A 8 36.12 -17.36 -76.24
N MET A 9 35.62 -16.31 -76.89
CA MET A 9 34.57 -15.40 -76.30
C MET A 9 33.29 -16.17 -75.95
N SER A 10 32.95 -17.22 -76.70
CA SER A 10 31.80 -18.06 -76.38
C SER A 10 31.97 -18.82 -75.09
N ALA A 11 33.13 -19.41 -74.84
CA ALA A 11 33.48 -20.10 -73.60
C ALA A 11 33.54 -19.12 -72.41
N ILE A 12 34.10 -17.92 -72.61
CA ILE A 12 34.19 -16.90 -71.58
C ILE A 12 32.79 -16.41 -71.15
N ASN A 13 31.89 -16.15 -72.12
CA ASN A 13 30.51 -15.74 -71.83
C ASN A 13 29.75 -16.87 -71.14
N THR A 14 29.93 -18.13 -71.54
CA THR A 14 29.31 -19.28 -70.89
C THR A 14 29.83 -19.48 -69.48
N LEU A 15 31.12 -19.29 -69.26
CA LEU A 15 31.75 -19.32 -67.92
C LEU A 15 31.17 -18.24 -66.98
N ASN A 16 31.01 -17.01 -67.49
CA ASN A 16 30.37 -15.93 -66.74
C ASN A 16 28.92 -16.26 -66.38
N THR A 17 28.16 -16.86 -67.32
CA THR A 17 26.79 -17.35 -67.07
C THR A 17 26.78 -18.46 -66.04
N LEU A 18 27.74 -19.42 -66.12
CA LEU A 18 27.90 -20.49 -65.16
C LEU A 18 28.16 -19.95 -63.74
N ASN A 19 29.08 -18.99 -63.60
CA ASN A 19 29.40 -18.38 -62.32
C ASN A 19 28.18 -17.61 -61.75
N THR A 20 27.42 -16.91 -62.59
CA THR A 20 26.21 -16.22 -62.19
C THR A 20 25.11 -17.21 -61.71
N ASN A 21 24.92 -18.30 -62.44
CA ASN A 21 23.94 -19.35 -62.09
C ASN A 21 24.37 -20.09 -60.80
N SER A 22 25.66 -20.37 -60.61
CA SER A 22 26.20 -20.95 -59.40
C SER A 22 25.98 -20.05 -58.16
N THR A 23 26.20 -18.77 -58.34
CA THR A 23 25.95 -17.76 -57.28
C THR A 23 24.47 -17.69 -56.95
N ALA A 24 23.61 -17.67 -57.97
CA ALA A 24 22.15 -17.64 -57.80
C ALA A 24 21.65 -18.91 -57.10
N LEU A 25 22.17 -20.09 -57.50
CA LEU A 25 21.84 -21.35 -56.86
C LEU A 25 22.23 -21.38 -55.37
N SER A 26 23.44 -20.91 -55.04
CA SER A 26 23.91 -20.80 -53.64
C SER A 26 23.05 -19.89 -52.80
N LYS A 27 22.60 -18.75 -53.37
CA LYS A 27 21.66 -17.83 -52.69
C LYS A 27 20.29 -18.49 -52.47
N SER A 28 19.71 -19.14 -53.47
CA SER A 28 18.45 -19.87 -53.30
C SER A 28 18.58 -21.01 -52.30
N LEU A 29 19.67 -21.74 -52.30
CA LEU A 29 19.93 -22.77 -51.32
C LEU A 29 20.00 -22.20 -49.89
N ALA A 30 20.69 -21.09 -49.68
CA ALA A 30 20.77 -20.44 -48.38
C ALA A 30 19.37 -19.98 -47.88
N LYS A 31 18.52 -19.48 -48.77
CA LYS A 31 17.14 -19.09 -48.43
C LYS A 31 16.24 -20.27 -48.10
N VAL A 32 16.34 -21.36 -48.88
CA VAL A 32 15.60 -22.60 -48.63
C VAL A 32 16.04 -23.24 -47.32
N SER A 33 17.35 -23.24 -47.05
CA SER A 33 17.91 -23.84 -45.82
C SER A 33 17.53 -23.04 -44.56
N SER A 34 17.47 -21.73 -44.64
CA SER A 34 17.12 -20.84 -43.49
C SER A 34 15.61 -20.66 -43.33
N GLY A 35 14.80 -20.89 -44.37
CA GLY A 35 13.39 -20.48 -44.43
C GLY A 35 13.16 -18.96 -44.54
N MET A 36 14.24 -18.19 -44.71
CA MET A 36 14.20 -16.72 -44.69
C MET A 36 14.54 -16.14 -46.07
N LYS A 37 13.76 -15.13 -46.48
CA LYS A 37 14.00 -14.34 -47.70
C LYS A 37 15.23 -13.42 -47.55
N ILE A 38 15.42 -12.90 -46.33
CA ILE A 38 16.50 -11.98 -45.96
C ILE A 38 17.37 -12.67 -44.92
N ASN A 39 18.55 -13.16 -45.32
CA ASN A 39 19.51 -13.83 -44.45
C ASN A 39 20.59 -12.85 -43.92
N GLY A 40 20.85 -11.79 -44.66
CA GLY A 40 21.87 -10.79 -44.29
C GLY A 40 21.57 -9.41 -44.89
N ALA A 41 22.35 -8.41 -44.47
CA ALA A 41 22.21 -7.04 -44.96
C ALA A 41 22.51 -6.90 -46.49
N ALA A 42 23.21 -7.89 -47.07
CA ALA A 42 23.50 -7.92 -48.52
C ALA A 42 22.25 -8.31 -49.36
N ASP A 43 21.27 -8.98 -48.78
CA ASP A 43 20.03 -9.36 -49.48
C ASP A 43 19.04 -8.18 -49.56
N ASP A 44 18.85 -7.51 -48.40
CA ASP A 44 18.07 -6.27 -48.28
C ASP A 44 18.50 -5.55 -46.99
N ALA A 45 19.25 -4.47 -47.12
CA ALA A 45 19.78 -3.73 -45.97
C ALA A 45 18.67 -3.06 -45.14
N SER A 46 17.61 -2.57 -45.80
CA SER A 46 16.47 -1.92 -45.14
C SER A 46 15.63 -2.93 -44.37
N GLY A 47 15.20 -3.99 -45.07
CA GLY A 47 14.39 -5.08 -44.48
C GLY A 47 15.13 -5.77 -43.35
N TYR A 48 16.44 -6.02 -43.51
CA TYR A 48 17.28 -6.60 -42.46
C TYR A 48 17.31 -5.70 -41.20
N ALA A 49 17.58 -4.41 -41.36
CA ALA A 49 17.65 -3.49 -40.24
C ALA A 49 16.29 -3.36 -39.49
N ILE A 50 15.18 -3.38 -40.23
CA ILE A 50 13.83 -3.35 -39.63
C ILE A 50 13.56 -4.66 -38.87
N SER A 51 13.81 -5.81 -39.49
CA SER A 51 13.57 -7.14 -38.87
C SER A 51 14.42 -7.32 -37.61
N GLU A 52 15.70 -6.91 -37.59
CA GLU A 52 16.54 -6.99 -36.41
C GLU A 52 16.00 -6.10 -35.25
N ARG A 53 15.49 -4.91 -35.53
CA ARG A 53 14.82 -4.09 -34.51
C ARG A 53 13.56 -4.75 -33.98
N MET A 54 12.75 -5.40 -34.84
CA MET A 54 11.57 -6.16 -34.43
C MET A 54 11.97 -7.37 -33.55
N ARG A 55 13.03 -8.09 -33.88
CA ARG A 55 13.54 -9.23 -33.09
C ARG A 55 14.03 -8.78 -31.70
N VAL A 56 14.69 -7.63 -31.61
CA VAL A 56 15.06 -7.05 -30.31
C VAL A 56 13.82 -6.68 -29.53
N GLN A 57 12.79 -6.13 -30.19
CA GLN A 57 11.51 -5.80 -29.54
C GLN A 57 10.76 -7.05 -29.05
N ILE A 58 10.71 -8.13 -29.86
CA ILE A 58 10.10 -9.42 -29.47
C ILE A 58 10.79 -9.95 -28.21
N ARG A 59 12.12 -10.08 -28.23
CA ARG A 59 12.87 -10.54 -27.04
C ARG A 59 12.63 -9.64 -25.82
N GLY A 60 12.51 -8.33 -26.02
CA GLY A 60 12.18 -7.39 -24.94
C GLY A 60 10.77 -7.61 -24.39
N LEU A 61 9.78 -7.86 -25.26
CA LEU A 61 8.40 -8.15 -24.86
C LEU A 61 8.30 -9.50 -24.12
N ASP A 62 9.00 -10.53 -24.57
CA ASP A 62 9.03 -11.83 -23.92
C ASP A 62 9.66 -11.74 -22.52
N GLN A 63 10.77 -10.98 -22.38
CA GLN A 63 11.36 -10.74 -21.06
C GLN A 63 10.44 -9.90 -20.16
N ALA A 64 9.75 -8.89 -20.69
CA ALA A 64 8.78 -8.10 -19.95
C ALA A 64 7.59 -8.96 -19.47
N ASN A 65 7.15 -9.90 -20.31
CA ASN A 65 6.12 -10.88 -19.94
C ASN A 65 6.59 -11.81 -18.82
N ALA A 66 7.81 -12.34 -18.90
CA ALA A 66 8.40 -13.14 -17.83
C ALA A 66 8.52 -12.35 -16.52
N ASN A 67 8.93 -11.08 -16.57
CA ASN A 67 8.96 -10.20 -15.40
C ASN A 67 7.56 -9.97 -14.81
N THR A 68 6.55 -9.84 -15.66
CA THR A 68 5.15 -9.66 -15.25
C THR A 68 4.62 -10.91 -14.55
N GLN A 69 4.92 -12.10 -15.06
CA GLN A 69 4.54 -13.37 -14.43
C GLN A 69 5.25 -13.59 -13.08
N ASN A 70 6.54 -13.24 -13.00
CA ASN A 70 7.26 -13.27 -11.72
C ASN A 70 6.65 -12.28 -10.71
N GLY A 71 6.26 -11.10 -11.17
CA GLY A 71 5.55 -10.11 -10.36
C GLY A 71 4.21 -10.62 -9.85
N SER A 72 3.42 -11.29 -10.71
CA SER A 72 2.15 -11.92 -10.32
C SER A 72 2.38 -13.03 -9.28
N SER A 73 3.39 -13.88 -9.44
CA SER A 73 3.73 -14.93 -8.46
C SER A 73 4.13 -14.34 -7.11
N MET A 74 4.86 -13.22 -7.11
CA MET A 74 5.22 -12.50 -5.90
C MET A 74 3.98 -11.91 -5.20
N MET A 75 3.03 -11.34 -5.96
CA MET A 75 1.78 -10.81 -5.41
C MET A 75 0.91 -11.92 -4.81
N LYS A 76 0.79 -13.07 -5.47
CA LYS A 76 0.07 -14.24 -4.94
C LYS A 76 0.65 -14.75 -3.62
N THR A 77 1.98 -14.70 -3.48
CA THR A 77 2.62 -15.04 -2.21
C THR A 77 2.25 -14.04 -1.11
N ALA A 78 2.24 -12.73 -1.43
CA ALA A 78 1.82 -11.70 -0.49
C ALA A 78 0.32 -11.80 -0.16
N GLU A 79 -0.53 -12.08 -1.15
CA GLU A 79 -1.97 -12.30 -0.96
C GLU A 79 -2.23 -13.47 -0.01
N GLY A 80 -1.53 -14.59 -0.18
CA GLY A 80 -1.67 -15.74 0.71
C GLY A 80 -1.37 -15.40 2.17
N ALA A 81 -0.32 -14.61 2.43
CA ALA A 81 0.01 -14.15 3.77
C ALA A 81 -1.07 -13.22 4.36
N VAL A 82 -1.52 -12.24 3.57
CA VAL A 82 -2.57 -11.29 4.01
C VAL A 82 -3.90 -12.01 4.21
N SER A 83 -4.28 -12.94 3.34
CA SER A 83 -5.51 -13.75 3.49
C SER A 83 -5.48 -14.58 4.77
N SER A 84 -4.36 -15.21 5.09
CA SER A 84 -4.18 -15.94 6.36
C SER A 84 -4.33 -15.00 7.56
N THR A 85 -3.76 -13.79 7.49
CA THR A 85 -3.90 -12.77 8.54
C THR A 85 -5.36 -12.33 8.70
N VAL A 86 -6.10 -12.12 7.61
CA VAL A 86 -7.54 -11.79 7.64
C VAL A 86 -8.35 -12.90 8.33
N ASP A 87 -8.07 -14.16 8.04
CA ASP A 87 -8.79 -15.28 8.65
C ASP A 87 -8.47 -15.43 10.15
N ILE A 88 -7.22 -15.19 10.55
CA ILE A 88 -6.84 -15.12 11.97
C ILE A 88 -7.59 -13.98 12.65
N LEU A 89 -7.65 -12.78 12.06
CA LEU A 89 -8.35 -11.63 12.64
C LEU A 89 -9.86 -11.88 12.80
N LYS A 90 -10.51 -12.56 11.86
CA LYS A 90 -11.92 -12.97 11.98
C LYS A 90 -12.12 -13.91 13.17
N THR A 91 -11.26 -14.93 13.29
CA THR A 91 -11.32 -15.89 14.40
C THR A 91 -11.08 -15.19 15.74
N LEU A 92 -10.10 -14.28 15.81
CA LEU A 92 -9.84 -13.49 17.01
C LEU A 92 -11.03 -12.62 17.39
N LYS A 93 -11.69 -11.99 16.41
CA LYS A 93 -12.89 -11.20 16.68
C LYS A 93 -14.01 -12.05 17.30
N GLU A 94 -14.26 -13.27 16.80
CA GLU A 94 -15.23 -14.20 17.39
C GLU A 94 -14.89 -14.54 18.85
N LYS A 95 -13.61 -14.80 19.14
CA LYS A 95 -13.13 -15.10 20.50
C LYS A 95 -13.27 -13.90 21.43
N VAL A 96 -12.93 -12.69 20.96
CA VAL A 96 -13.04 -11.46 21.75
C VAL A 96 -14.50 -11.11 22.04
N ILE A 97 -15.41 -11.29 21.08
CA ILE A 97 -16.87 -11.16 21.32
C ILE A 97 -17.32 -12.16 22.39
N SER A 98 -16.81 -13.39 22.36
CA SER A 98 -17.10 -14.37 23.42
C SER A 98 -16.53 -13.93 24.77
N ALA A 99 -15.34 -13.36 24.82
CA ALA A 99 -14.71 -12.84 26.05
C ALA A 99 -15.46 -11.61 26.62
N ALA A 100 -16.12 -10.83 25.77
CA ALA A 100 -16.92 -9.68 26.17
C ALA A 100 -18.25 -10.07 26.85
N ASN A 101 -18.66 -11.33 26.76
CA ASN A 101 -19.90 -11.82 27.38
C ASN A 101 -19.70 -12.04 28.89
N ASP A 102 -20.75 -11.77 29.67
CA ASP A 102 -20.74 -11.88 31.15
C ASP A 102 -20.77 -13.32 31.67
N ASP A 103 -21.06 -14.30 30.80
CA ASP A 103 -21.04 -15.71 31.16
C ASP A 103 -19.61 -16.28 31.34
N LYS A 104 -18.62 -15.55 30.92
CA LYS A 104 -17.21 -15.95 31.01
C LYS A 104 -16.59 -15.50 32.33
N THR A 105 -15.90 -16.44 32.97
CA THR A 105 -15.07 -16.12 34.15
C THR A 105 -13.76 -15.46 33.75
N ASP A 106 -13.07 -14.83 34.70
CA ASP A 106 -11.74 -14.26 34.44
C ASP A 106 -10.72 -15.33 34.02
N ALA A 107 -10.88 -16.58 34.49
CA ALA A 107 -10.05 -17.70 34.05
C ALA A 107 -10.30 -18.06 32.56
N ASP A 108 -11.55 -18.02 32.11
CA ASP A 108 -11.90 -18.24 30.71
C ASP A 108 -11.33 -17.14 29.82
N ARG A 109 -11.43 -15.88 30.27
CA ARG A 109 -10.85 -14.73 29.55
C ARG A 109 -9.33 -14.82 29.48
N GLN A 110 -8.65 -15.29 30.54
CA GLN A 110 -7.21 -15.54 30.51
C GLN A 110 -6.82 -16.67 29.53
N ALA A 111 -7.66 -17.69 29.37
CA ALA A 111 -7.44 -18.72 28.37
C ALA A 111 -7.57 -18.14 26.94
N ILE A 112 -8.59 -17.30 26.70
CA ILE A 112 -8.75 -16.57 25.44
C ILE A 112 -7.58 -15.61 25.20
N GLN A 113 -7.05 -14.94 26.25
CA GLN A 113 -5.86 -14.08 26.13
C GLN A 113 -4.67 -14.86 25.61
N LYS A 114 -4.39 -16.06 26.14
CA LYS A 114 -3.28 -16.89 25.67
C LYS A 114 -3.43 -17.32 24.20
N GLU A 115 -4.67 -17.61 23.77
CA GLU A 115 -4.94 -17.94 22.38
C GLU A 115 -4.73 -16.70 21.47
N LEU A 116 -5.13 -15.52 21.96
CA LEU A 116 -4.94 -14.24 21.28
C LEU A 116 -3.44 -13.93 21.12
N ASP A 117 -2.65 -14.10 22.18
CA ASP A 117 -1.20 -13.87 22.14
C ASP A 117 -0.53 -14.73 21.07
N GLN A 118 -0.84 -16.04 21.02
CA GLN A 118 -0.30 -16.95 19.99
C GLN A 118 -0.75 -16.59 18.58
N SER A 119 -1.98 -16.11 18.44
CA SER A 119 -2.50 -15.69 17.14
C SER A 119 -1.87 -14.38 16.66
N ILE A 120 -1.53 -13.48 17.58
CA ILE A 120 -0.78 -12.26 17.26
C ILE A 120 0.66 -12.60 16.81
N ASP A 121 1.31 -13.57 17.46
CA ASP A 121 2.61 -14.07 17.05
C ASP A 121 2.53 -14.68 15.62
N GLN A 122 1.49 -15.45 15.32
CA GLN A 122 1.26 -16.00 13.98
C GLN A 122 1.02 -14.90 12.92
N ILE A 123 0.39 -13.78 13.27
CA ILE A 123 0.26 -12.62 12.38
C ILE A 123 1.63 -12.02 12.06
N ASN A 124 2.53 -11.92 13.06
CA ASN A 124 3.89 -11.46 12.85
C ASN A 124 4.69 -12.43 11.95
N ASP A 125 4.51 -13.73 12.11
CA ASP A 125 5.13 -14.75 11.24
C ASP A 125 4.62 -14.63 9.79
N ASN A 126 3.32 -14.44 9.60
CA ASN A 126 2.74 -14.19 8.29
C ASN A 126 3.28 -12.91 7.65
N ALA A 127 3.52 -11.86 8.44
CA ALA A 127 4.10 -10.61 7.95
C ALA A 127 5.56 -10.76 7.50
N ASN A 128 6.28 -11.74 8.04
CA ASN A 128 7.68 -12.04 7.70
C ASN A 128 7.84 -12.97 6.47
N ILE A 129 6.77 -13.19 5.68
CA ILE A 129 6.86 -14.00 4.48
C ILE A 129 7.81 -13.38 3.46
N THR A 130 8.63 -14.23 2.82
CA THR A 130 9.61 -13.78 1.84
C THR A 130 9.37 -14.38 0.46
N TYR A 131 9.67 -13.62 -0.57
CA TYR A 131 9.79 -14.10 -1.94
C TYR A 131 11.20 -13.83 -2.45
N ASN A 132 11.93 -14.87 -2.77
CA ASN A 132 13.35 -14.79 -3.19
C ASN A 132 14.22 -13.98 -2.19
N GLY A 133 14.01 -14.18 -0.88
CA GLY A 133 14.75 -13.52 0.19
C GLY A 133 14.37 -12.05 0.46
N LYS A 134 13.32 -11.54 -0.20
CA LYS A 134 12.76 -10.21 0.07
C LYS A 134 11.48 -10.35 0.89
N TYR A 135 11.40 -9.65 2.00
CA TYR A 135 10.16 -9.51 2.77
C TYR A 135 9.13 -8.75 1.94
N LEU A 136 7.86 -9.14 2.00
CA LEU A 136 6.83 -8.51 1.19
C LEU A 136 5.93 -7.56 2.00
N VAL A 137 5.44 -7.98 3.14
CA VAL A 137 4.40 -7.27 3.90
C VAL A 137 4.84 -6.85 5.31
N ASP A 138 6.13 -6.74 5.53
CA ASP A 138 6.77 -6.28 6.79
C ASP A 138 6.92 -4.75 6.88
N GLY A 139 6.42 -4.01 5.89
CA GLY A 139 6.58 -2.56 5.78
C GLY A 139 7.88 -2.08 5.14
N SER A 140 8.77 -2.98 4.72
CA SER A 140 10.04 -2.59 4.05
C SER A 140 9.82 -2.05 2.63
N HIS A 141 8.70 -2.41 1.99
CA HIS A 141 8.35 -2.05 0.61
C HIS A 141 7.19 -1.06 0.50
N ASN A 142 7.11 -0.12 1.42
CA ASN A 142 6.09 0.93 1.45
C ASN A 142 6.26 1.96 0.32
N ASN A 143 5.15 2.57 -0.07
CA ASN A 143 5.19 3.83 -0.80
C ASN A 143 5.86 4.93 0.03
N LYS A 144 6.34 5.97 -0.64
CA LYS A 144 6.91 7.14 0.02
C LYS A 144 5.88 7.79 0.94
N ILE A 145 6.26 7.96 2.21
CA ILE A 145 5.48 8.70 3.21
C ILE A 145 6.37 9.86 3.68
N ASP A 146 6.03 11.06 3.24
CA ASP A 146 6.84 12.25 3.52
C ASP A 146 6.74 12.68 4.98
N LYS A 147 5.60 12.44 5.63
CA LYS A 147 5.33 12.81 7.02
C LYS A 147 4.58 11.71 7.75
N ALA A 148 4.97 11.48 9.01
CA ALA A 148 4.23 10.59 9.88
C ALA A 148 2.82 11.14 10.12
N THR A 149 1.82 10.27 10.08
CA THR A 149 0.42 10.58 10.33
C THR A 149 -0.03 10.11 11.70
N THR A 150 -1.12 10.69 12.21
CA THR A 150 -1.78 10.27 13.45
C THR A 150 -2.97 9.37 13.12
N THR A 151 -3.31 8.43 13.98
CA THR A 151 -4.62 7.75 13.90
C THR A 151 -5.72 8.75 14.17
N THR A 152 -6.73 8.83 13.31
CA THR A 152 -7.90 9.69 13.48
C THR A 152 -9.15 8.86 13.27
N PHE A 153 -10.06 8.95 14.21
CA PHE A 153 -11.39 8.32 14.18
C PHE A 153 -12.45 9.38 13.98
N THR A 154 -13.38 9.12 13.09
CA THR A 154 -14.47 10.06 12.79
C THR A 154 -15.82 9.39 13.01
N ASN A 155 -16.73 10.05 13.70
CA ASN A 155 -18.11 9.61 13.87
C ASN A 155 -19.03 10.39 12.93
N GLN A 156 -19.61 9.69 11.96
CA GLN A 156 -20.53 10.27 10.97
C GLN A 156 -22.01 10.09 11.34
N SER A 157 -22.32 9.45 12.46
CA SER A 157 -23.70 9.20 12.90
C SER A 157 -24.29 10.34 13.69
N LEU A 158 -23.47 11.30 14.11
CA LEU A 158 -23.90 12.52 14.79
C LEU A 158 -24.25 13.64 13.81
N ASN A 159 -25.05 14.60 14.28
CA ASN A 159 -25.44 15.77 13.50
C ASN A 159 -24.20 16.60 13.08
N GLU A 160 -24.23 17.17 11.90
CA GLU A 160 -23.16 17.99 11.32
C GLU A 160 -22.85 19.25 12.16
N SER A 161 -23.79 19.73 12.96
CA SER A 161 -23.59 20.87 13.86
C SER A 161 -22.98 20.50 15.22
N THR A 162 -22.81 19.20 15.51
CA THR A 162 -22.26 18.73 16.80
C THR A 162 -20.79 19.06 16.87
N LYS A 163 -20.38 19.79 17.91
CA LYS A 163 -18.99 20.14 18.21
C LYS A 163 -18.48 19.36 19.41
N GLY A 164 -17.17 19.28 19.58
CA GLY A 164 -16.55 18.72 20.77
C GLY A 164 -16.99 19.39 22.08
N SER A 165 -17.41 20.66 22.02
CA SER A 165 -17.98 21.46 23.13
C SER A 165 -19.50 21.34 23.26
N THR A 166 -20.15 20.49 22.48
CA THR A 166 -21.60 20.26 22.62
C THR A 166 -21.84 19.36 23.83
N ASP A 167 -22.67 19.86 24.75
CA ASP A 167 -23.10 19.11 25.93
C ASP A 167 -23.75 17.77 25.51
N PHE A 168 -23.39 16.68 26.17
CA PHE A 168 -23.90 15.35 25.86
C PHE A 168 -25.43 15.28 25.88
N THR A 169 -26.08 16.02 26.76
CA THR A 169 -27.54 16.06 26.86
C THR A 169 -28.23 16.72 25.64
N LYS A 170 -27.46 17.52 24.87
CA LYS A 170 -27.94 18.25 23.68
C LYS A 170 -27.52 17.61 22.36
N MET A 171 -26.80 16.51 22.41
CA MET A 171 -26.36 15.81 21.20
C MET A 171 -27.52 15.21 20.43
N THR A 172 -27.44 15.31 19.11
CA THR A 172 -28.44 14.77 18.18
C THR A 172 -27.82 13.81 17.19
N ASP A 173 -28.62 12.87 16.70
CA ASP A 173 -28.23 12.01 15.60
C ASP A 173 -28.11 12.80 14.28
N ARG A 174 -27.67 12.15 13.21
CA ARG A 174 -27.52 12.78 11.87
C ARG A 174 -28.83 13.36 11.33
N ASN A 175 -29.97 12.85 11.75
CA ASN A 175 -31.30 13.30 11.33
C ASN A 175 -31.85 14.45 12.20
N GLY A 176 -31.10 14.87 13.21
CA GLY A 176 -31.49 15.93 14.15
C GLY A 176 -32.36 15.45 15.31
N ASN A 177 -32.56 14.15 15.49
CA ASN A 177 -33.28 13.62 16.66
C ASN A 177 -32.38 13.64 17.89
N SER A 178 -32.90 14.07 19.04
CA SER A 178 -32.15 14.04 20.30
C SER A 178 -31.79 12.61 20.69
N LEU A 179 -30.56 12.42 21.15
CA LEU A 179 -30.10 11.14 21.71
C LEU A 179 -30.73 10.84 23.08
N ASN A 180 -31.43 11.84 23.69
CA ASN A 180 -32.09 11.70 25.00
C ASN A 180 -31.16 11.25 26.14
N ILE A 181 -29.91 11.69 26.12
CA ILE A 181 -28.98 11.45 27.24
C ILE A 181 -29.42 12.32 28.40
N GLN A 182 -29.62 11.73 29.57
CA GLN A 182 -30.06 12.43 30.77
C GLN A 182 -28.85 12.99 31.53
N GLU A 183 -29.08 14.03 32.36
CA GLU A 183 -28.03 14.66 33.17
C GLU A 183 -27.33 13.65 34.12
N ASP A 184 -28.07 12.67 34.63
CA ASP A 184 -27.60 11.66 35.58
C ASP A 184 -26.98 10.44 34.89
N ASP A 185 -26.98 10.37 33.55
CA ASP A 185 -26.35 9.28 32.82
C ASP A 185 -24.82 9.37 32.90
N THR A 186 -24.19 8.21 32.86
CA THR A 186 -22.72 8.10 32.87
C THR A 186 -22.21 7.83 31.46
N VAL A 187 -21.39 8.72 30.95
CA VAL A 187 -20.67 8.58 29.68
C VAL A 187 -19.28 8.03 29.96
N SER A 188 -18.92 6.92 29.36
CA SER A 188 -17.60 6.32 29.48
C SER A 188 -16.90 6.24 28.14
N ILE A 189 -15.60 6.45 28.16
CA ILE A 189 -14.70 6.26 27.02
C ILE A 189 -13.67 5.19 27.37
N SER A 190 -13.47 4.26 26.43
CA SER A 190 -12.34 3.33 26.47
C SER A 190 -11.52 3.50 25.19
N PHE A 191 -10.23 3.62 25.33
CA PHE A 191 -9.32 3.62 24.18
C PHE A 191 -8.16 2.69 24.40
N VAL A 192 -7.66 2.11 23.32
CA VAL A 192 -6.51 1.20 23.33
C VAL A 192 -5.30 1.88 22.74
N LYS A 193 -4.22 1.94 23.50
CA LYS A 193 -2.94 2.45 23.05
C LYS A 193 -1.83 1.49 23.47
N GLN A 194 -1.03 1.06 22.52
CA GLN A 194 0.08 0.13 22.77
C GLN A 194 -0.36 -1.15 23.51
N GLY A 195 -1.46 -1.78 23.09
CA GLY A 195 -2.00 -2.99 23.70
C GLY A 195 -2.72 -2.77 25.05
N LYS A 196 -2.60 -1.57 25.67
CA LYS A 196 -3.20 -1.25 26.97
C LYS A 196 -4.52 -0.51 26.78
N THR A 197 -5.55 -0.94 27.49
CA THR A 197 -6.86 -0.31 27.50
C THR A 197 -6.97 0.68 28.65
N TYR A 198 -7.33 1.92 28.33
CA TYR A 198 -7.59 2.99 29.30
C TYR A 198 -9.07 3.30 29.25
N THR A 199 -9.72 3.25 30.42
CA THR A 199 -11.15 3.52 30.55
C THR A 199 -11.38 4.60 31.60
N THR A 200 -12.23 5.57 31.26
CA THR A 200 -12.70 6.57 32.21
C THR A 200 -14.18 6.85 31.99
N SER A 201 -14.82 7.47 32.97
CA SER A 201 -16.25 7.81 32.88
C SER A 201 -16.53 9.15 33.57
N ILE A 202 -17.47 9.91 33.02
CA ILE A 202 -17.96 11.17 33.58
C ILE A 202 -19.49 11.15 33.59
N GLN A 203 -20.12 11.98 34.42
CA GLN A 203 -21.57 12.23 34.35
C GLN A 203 -21.88 13.18 33.19
N ALA A 204 -23.01 12.96 32.52
CA ALA A 204 -23.41 13.76 31.35
C ALA A 204 -23.78 15.20 31.68
N LYS A 205 -24.03 15.52 32.95
CA LYS A 205 -24.46 16.82 33.42
C LYS A 205 -23.47 17.96 33.14
N GLY A 206 -23.76 18.79 32.12
CA GLY A 206 -22.91 19.91 31.73
C GLY A 206 -21.54 19.48 31.21
N ALA A 207 -21.36 18.23 30.90
CA ALA A 207 -20.13 17.67 30.36
C ALA A 207 -20.20 17.55 28.83
N ASP A 208 -19.05 17.69 28.19
CA ASP A 208 -18.91 17.57 26.75
C ASP A 208 -17.81 16.54 26.38
N MET A 209 -17.58 16.35 25.09
CA MET A 209 -16.53 15.43 24.60
C MET A 209 -15.13 15.88 25.05
N GLN A 210 -14.89 17.17 25.21
CA GLN A 210 -13.61 17.73 25.65
C GLN A 210 -13.31 17.34 27.10
N ASP A 211 -14.30 17.41 27.97
CA ASP A 211 -14.15 16.97 29.35
C ASP A 211 -13.89 15.48 29.45
N LEU A 212 -14.59 14.69 28.64
CA LEU A 212 -14.40 13.23 28.59
C LEU A 212 -12.97 12.88 28.15
N ILE A 213 -12.44 13.53 27.12
CA ILE A 213 -11.07 13.30 26.62
C ILE A 213 -10.02 13.79 27.62
N LYS A 214 -10.28 14.92 28.29
CA LYS A 214 -9.41 15.40 29.36
C LYS A 214 -9.28 14.36 30.47
N GLU A 215 -10.39 13.82 30.96
CA GLU A 215 -10.38 12.78 31.97
C GLU A 215 -9.74 11.47 31.48
N ALA A 216 -9.94 11.11 30.19
CA ALA A 216 -9.31 9.95 29.59
C ALA A 216 -7.78 10.07 29.56
N ASN A 217 -7.25 11.23 29.21
CA ASN A 217 -5.81 11.49 29.26
C ASN A 217 -5.25 11.45 30.68
N LEU A 218 -5.97 12.04 31.64
CA LEU A 218 -5.58 11.99 33.06
C LEU A 218 -5.58 10.54 33.59
N ALA A 219 -6.57 9.75 33.24
CA ALA A 219 -6.61 8.32 33.59
C ALA A 219 -5.42 7.55 33.00
N SER A 220 -5.09 7.81 31.74
CA SER A 220 -3.92 7.27 31.07
C SER A 220 -2.61 7.68 31.74
N PHE A 221 -2.45 8.94 32.16
CA PHE A 221 -1.29 9.43 32.88
C PHE A 221 -1.15 8.75 34.24
N LYS A 222 -2.26 8.64 34.97
CA LYS A 222 -2.29 7.97 36.26
C LYS A 222 -1.87 6.52 36.16
N ALA A 223 -2.38 5.78 35.16
CA ALA A 223 -1.99 4.41 34.93
C ALA A 223 -0.50 4.27 34.62
N GLN A 224 0.09 5.15 33.82
CA GLN A 224 1.53 5.17 33.55
C GLN A 224 2.39 5.43 34.81
N LEU A 225 1.90 6.27 35.72
CA LEU A 225 2.58 6.52 37.00
C LEU A 225 2.53 5.29 37.92
N VAL A 226 1.38 4.60 37.99
CA VAL A 226 1.24 3.34 38.73
C VAL A 226 2.22 2.28 38.20
N GLU A 227 2.35 2.15 36.90
CA GLU A 227 3.34 1.24 36.29
C GLU A 227 4.79 1.55 36.66
N LYS A 228 5.11 2.83 36.87
CA LYS A 228 6.42 3.28 37.33
C LYS A 228 6.62 3.13 38.82
N GLY A 229 5.65 2.56 39.54
CA GLY A 229 5.74 2.26 40.97
C GLY A 229 5.31 3.39 41.90
N TYR A 230 4.67 4.44 41.40
CA TYR A 230 4.16 5.52 42.25
C TYR A 230 2.86 5.09 42.95
N ASP A 231 2.87 5.12 44.27
CA ASP A 231 1.72 4.77 45.11
C ASP A 231 0.93 6.04 45.49
N PHE A 232 -0.29 6.16 44.99
CA PHE A 232 -1.19 7.28 45.24
C PHE A 232 -1.79 7.31 46.65
N SER A 233 -1.58 6.29 47.48
CA SER A 233 -1.89 6.35 48.91
C SER A 233 -0.89 7.22 49.69
N ASN A 234 0.28 7.47 49.11
CA ASN A 234 1.28 8.38 49.67
C ASN A 234 0.86 9.84 49.46
N SER A 235 0.82 10.62 50.54
CA SER A 235 0.38 12.03 50.52
C SER A 235 1.20 12.94 49.58
N SER A 236 2.51 12.67 49.46
CA SER A 236 3.38 13.43 48.54
C SER A 236 3.07 13.16 47.09
N VAL A 237 2.81 11.90 46.74
CA VAL A 237 2.40 11.48 45.38
C VAL A 237 1.00 12.03 45.04
N ALA A 238 0.05 11.94 45.99
CA ALA A 238 -1.30 12.47 45.83
C ALA A 238 -1.30 14.00 45.65
N SER A 239 -0.47 14.72 46.40
CA SER A 239 -0.33 16.17 46.26
C SER A 239 0.30 16.56 44.91
N ALA A 240 1.37 15.88 44.48
CA ALA A 240 2.01 16.09 43.19
C ALA A 240 1.02 15.81 42.05
N TRP A 241 0.21 14.75 42.16
CA TRP A 241 -0.84 14.41 41.20
C TRP A 241 -1.91 15.51 41.10
N SER A 242 -2.39 16.03 42.23
CA SER A 242 -3.37 17.13 42.26
C SER A 242 -2.86 18.37 41.51
N THR A 243 -1.58 18.73 41.72
CA THR A 243 -0.92 19.83 41.01
C THR A 243 -0.83 19.54 39.51
N THR A 244 -0.47 18.31 39.15
CA THR A 244 -0.39 17.86 37.74
C THR A 244 -1.74 17.95 37.05
N VAL A 245 -2.82 17.48 37.69
CA VAL A 245 -4.20 17.58 37.18
C VAL A 245 -4.62 19.03 36.95
N GLN A 246 -4.32 19.91 37.91
CA GLN A 246 -4.68 21.34 37.79
C GLN A 246 -3.91 21.99 36.64
N THR A 247 -2.61 21.74 36.53
CA THR A 247 -1.78 22.28 35.44
C THR A 247 -2.25 21.78 34.08
N TYR A 248 -2.55 20.49 33.95
CA TYR A 248 -3.07 19.92 32.72
C TYR A 248 -4.44 20.50 32.34
N SER A 249 -5.36 20.58 33.30
CA SER A 249 -6.68 21.18 33.07
C SER A 249 -6.59 22.62 32.60
N THR A 250 -5.71 23.42 33.17
CA THR A 250 -5.48 24.82 32.75
C THR A 250 -4.92 24.87 31.32
N SER A 251 -3.98 24.02 31.00
CA SER A 251 -3.39 23.94 29.64
C SER A 251 -4.40 23.52 28.59
N VAL A 252 -5.25 22.54 28.91
CA VAL A 252 -6.34 22.10 28.01
C VAL A 252 -7.37 23.23 27.80
N SER A 253 -7.79 23.90 28.85
CA SER A 253 -8.74 25.03 28.75
C SER A 253 -8.19 26.16 27.89
N ALA A 254 -6.92 26.51 28.04
CA ALA A 254 -6.27 27.54 27.21
C ALA A 254 -6.18 27.11 25.72
N TYR A 255 -5.94 25.82 25.46
CA TYR A 255 -5.93 25.28 24.10
C TYR A 255 -7.33 25.33 23.47
N VAL A 256 -8.35 24.90 24.20
CA VAL A 256 -9.76 24.95 23.76
C VAL A 256 -10.19 26.37 23.44
N GLU A 257 -9.82 27.35 24.29
CA GLU A 257 -10.12 28.75 24.04
C GLU A 257 -9.51 29.25 22.72
N LYS A 258 -8.26 28.90 22.44
CA LYS A 258 -7.59 29.21 21.16
C LYS A 258 -8.29 28.58 19.95
N LEU A 259 -8.74 27.32 20.07
CA LEU A 259 -9.50 26.65 19.01
C LEU A 259 -10.85 27.35 18.78
N ASN A 260 -11.57 27.71 19.83
CA ASN A 260 -12.83 28.43 19.71
C ASN A 260 -12.66 29.82 19.06
N VAL A 261 -11.55 30.52 19.36
CA VAL A 261 -11.19 31.77 18.69
C VAL A 261 -10.91 31.53 17.21
N ALA A 262 -10.23 30.47 16.85
CA ALA A 262 -9.98 30.09 15.45
C ALA A 262 -11.31 29.82 14.70
N ASP A 263 -12.24 29.09 15.33
CA ASP A 263 -13.56 28.79 14.73
C ASP A 263 -14.46 30.04 14.58
N SER A 264 -14.27 31.03 15.40
CA SER A 264 -15.05 32.32 15.36
C SER A 264 -14.63 33.25 14.22
N GLN A 265 -13.52 32.97 13.51
CA GLN A 265 -13.07 33.84 12.42
C GLN A 265 -14.02 33.82 11.22
N SER A 266 -14.24 34.99 10.63
CA SER A 266 -15.26 35.20 9.58
C SER A 266 -14.83 34.75 8.18
N THR A 267 -13.53 34.56 7.92
CA THR A 267 -13.03 34.16 6.61
C THR A 267 -12.28 32.80 6.66
N PRO A 268 -12.40 31.97 5.63
CA PRO A 268 -11.70 30.70 5.59
C PRO A 268 -10.18 30.81 5.78
N SER A 269 -9.57 31.83 5.21
CA SER A 269 -8.14 32.10 5.33
C SER A 269 -7.72 32.50 6.75
N ALA A 270 -8.55 33.33 7.45
CA ALA A 270 -8.29 33.71 8.83
C ALA A 270 -8.50 32.51 9.79
N LYS A 271 -9.52 31.69 9.54
CA LYS A 271 -9.70 30.42 10.27
C LYS A 271 -8.49 29.52 10.14
N LEU A 272 -7.99 29.36 8.93
CA LEU A 272 -6.84 28.52 8.64
C LEU A 272 -5.57 29.00 9.35
N SER A 273 -5.28 30.31 9.31
CA SER A 273 -4.10 30.86 9.99
C SER A 273 -4.22 30.82 11.52
N ALA A 274 -5.40 31.06 12.07
CA ALA A 274 -5.66 30.97 13.52
C ALA A 274 -5.58 29.52 14.00
N LEU A 275 -6.11 28.57 13.23
CA LEU A 275 -6.03 27.14 13.51
C LEU A 275 -4.57 26.64 13.42
N ALA A 276 -3.82 27.05 12.41
CA ALA A 276 -2.40 26.74 12.29
C ALA A 276 -1.60 27.32 13.46
N ALA A 277 -1.90 28.53 13.93
CA ALA A 277 -1.29 29.12 15.11
C ALA A 277 -1.62 28.33 16.38
N ALA A 278 -2.87 27.93 16.58
CA ALA A 278 -3.29 27.11 17.73
C ALA A 278 -2.61 25.73 17.72
N ILE A 279 -2.50 25.10 16.54
CA ILE A 279 -1.83 23.80 16.36
C ILE A 279 -0.31 23.93 16.57
N ASN A 280 0.32 25.00 16.14
CA ASN A 280 1.75 25.24 16.36
C ASN A 280 2.07 25.55 17.82
N ASP A 281 1.22 26.29 18.51
CA ASP A 281 1.32 26.51 19.96
C ASP A 281 1.20 25.19 20.75
N LYS A 282 0.40 24.24 20.24
CA LYS A 282 0.29 22.89 20.79
C LYS A 282 1.61 22.12 20.76
N LYS A 283 2.44 22.32 19.73
CA LYS A 283 3.77 21.69 19.67
C LYS A 283 4.69 22.10 20.81
N SER A 284 4.43 23.22 21.47
CA SER A 284 5.32 23.76 22.48
C SER A 284 4.91 23.59 23.94
N ALA A 285 3.61 23.40 24.31
CA ALA A 285 3.23 23.36 25.73
C ALA A 285 1.85 22.74 26.10
N ALA A 286 0.89 22.63 25.18
CA ALA A 286 -0.53 22.56 25.57
C ALA A 286 -1.08 21.19 25.99
N MET A 287 -0.37 20.09 25.74
CA MET A 287 -0.85 18.72 26.01
C MET A 287 0.16 17.90 26.82
N GLU A 288 1.01 18.57 27.56
CA GLU A 288 1.99 17.95 28.46
C GLU A 288 1.75 18.42 29.90
N ALA A 289 1.90 17.53 30.86
CA ALA A 289 1.93 17.84 32.26
C ALA A 289 3.22 17.29 32.88
N THR A 290 3.84 18.05 33.75
CA THR A 290 5.02 17.62 34.49
C THR A 290 4.59 17.13 35.86
N PHE A 291 4.90 15.86 36.17
CA PHE A 291 4.73 15.28 37.46
C PHE A 291 6.04 15.40 38.23
N GLU A 292 6.02 16.08 39.37
CA GLU A 292 7.18 16.30 40.25
C GLU A 292 6.74 16.18 41.69
N ILE A 293 7.46 15.33 42.47
CA ILE A 293 7.27 15.27 43.92
C ILE A 293 8.16 16.33 44.53
N THR A 294 7.57 17.34 45.13
CA THR A 294 8.27 18.47 45.75
C THR A 294 9.16 17.96 46.91
N GLY A 295 10.46 18.26 46.84
CA GLY A 295 11.43 17.89 47.87
C GLY A 295 12.03 16.48 47.71
N SER A 296 11.76 15.76 46.64
CA SER A 296 12.42 14.50 46.33
C SER A 296 13.50 14.67 45.26
N ASN A 297 14.51 13.81 45.27
CA ASN A 297 15.52 13.72 44.19
C ASN A 297 15.04 12.88 43.00
N GLU A 298 13.76 12.51 42.98
CA GLU A 298 13.15 11.75 41.88
C GLU A 298 13.11 12.61 40.59
N PRO A 299 13.38 12.02 39.41
CA PRO A 299 13.36 12.76 38.17
C PRO A 299 11.95 13.28 37.87
N LYS A 300 11.87 14.50 37.36
CA LYS A 300 10.62 15.05 36.82
C LYS A 300 10.12 14.21 35.64
N LEU A 301 8.87 13.82 35.66
CA LEU A 301 8.24 13.06 34.62
C LEU A 301 7.33 13.97 33.80
N THR A 302 7.58 14.02 32.49
CA THR A 302 6.68 14.73 31.56
C THR A 302 5.70 13.72 30.98
N LEU A 303 4.44 13.92 31.25
CA LEU A 303 3.33 13.11 30.77
C LEU A 303 2.70 13.78 29.56
N LYS A 304 2.51 13.02 28.49
CA LYS A 304 1.94 13.53 27.23
C LYS A 304 0.54 12.97 27.03
N ALA A 305 -0.38 13.80 26.52
CA ALA A 305 -1.70 13.34 26.13
C ALA A 305 -1.63 12.15 25.16
N SER A 306 -2.53 11.19 25.35
CA SER A 306 -2.63 10.00 24.50
C SER A 306 -3.58 10.23 23.34
N ILE A 307 -4.69 10.93 23.60
CA ILE A 307 -5.72 11.25 22.61
C ILE A 307 -6.00 12.75 22.62
N ASP A 308 -6.48 13.25 21.49
CA ASP A 308 -6.87 14.61 21.26
C ASP A 308 -8.18 14.62 20.47
N TYR A 309 -8.92 15.72 20.53
CA TYR A 309 -10.12 15.90 19.72
C TYR A 309 -9.92 17.07 18.77
N ASN A 310 -10.67 17.05 17.68
CA ASN A 310 -10.80 18.20 16.82
C ASN A 310 -12.09 18.93 17.11
N VAL A 311 -11.99 20.26 17.21
CA VAL A 311 -13.15 21.13 17.37
C VAL A 311 -13.82 21.30 16.02
N GLY A 312 -14.94 20.64 15.83
CA GLY A 312 -15.66 20.66 14.56
C GLY A 312 -15.24 19.56 13.61
N ASN A 313 -15.96 19.49 12.53
CA ASN A 313 -15.79 18.50 11.46
C ASN A 313 -14.54 18.84 10.63
N ASP A 314 -13.40 18.28 10.99
CA ASP A 314 -12.14 18.66 10.36
C ASP A 314 -11.82 17.77 9.16
N THR A 315 -11.79 18.37 7.98
CA THR A 315 -11.22 17.76 6.79
C THR A 315 -9.77 18.21 6.64
N ILE A 316 -8.91 17.31 6.19
CA ILE A 316 -7.54 17.66 5.79
C ILE A 316 -7.62 18.54 4.55
N ILE A 317 -7.21 19.82 4.64
CA ILE A 317 -7.23 20.71 3.48
C ILE A 317 -5.89 20.81 2.80
N GLY A 318 -4.82 20.55 3.46
CA GLY A 318 -3.50 20.74 2.87
C GLY A 318 -2.38 20.75 3.90
N LYS A 319 -1.24 21.24 3.47
CA LYS A 319 -0.05 21.39 4.32
C LYS A 319 0.19 22.87 4.56
N ASP A 320 0.56 23.23 5.79
CA ASP A 320 1.01 24.60 6.10
C ASP A 320 2.37 24.90 5.45
N THR A 321 2.86 26.12 5.61
CA THR A 321 4.18 26.54 5.11
C THR A 321 5.35 25.76 5.72
N ALA A 322 5.16 25.13 6.88
CA ALA A 322 6.10 24.18 7.49
C ALA A 322 5.90 22.75 6.96
N GLY A 323 4.88 22.56 6.11
CA GLY A 323 4.54 21.28 5.49
C GLY A 323 3.75 20.36 6.43
N ASP A 324 3.22 20.84 7.55
CA ASP A 324 2.35 20.10 8.45
C ASP A 324 0.93 20.03 7.88
N THR A 325 0.25 18.91 8.13
CA THR A 325 -1.12 18.73 7.66
C THR A 325 -2.04 19.69 8.41
N VAL A 326 -2.73 20.52 7.67
CA VAL A 326 -3.70 21.48 8.21
C VAL A 326 -5.08 20.91 7.98
N TYR A 327 -5.89 20.92 9.04
CA TYR A 327 -7.27 20.47 9.02
C TYR A 327 -8.18 21.68 8.94
N THR A 328 -9.23 21.62 8.11
CA THR A 328 -10.35 22.56 8.24
C THR A 328 -11.56 21.86 8.79
N ALA A 329 -12.38 22.64 9.44
CA ALA A 329 -13.75 22.26 9.73
C ALA A 329 -14.54 22.12 8.41
N ASP A 330 -14.63 20.91 7.88
CA ASP A 330 -15.64 20.59 6.90
C ASP A 330 -16.85 20.03 7.67
N ARG A 331 -17.95 20.74 7.60
CA ARG A 331 -19.18 20.44 8.34
C ARG A 331 -19.86 19.13 7.94
N SER A 332 -19.25 18.36 7.03
CA SER A 332 -19.83 17.11 6.52
C SER A 332 -19.52 15.88 7.36
N ASN A 333 -18.56 15.94 8.31
CA ASN A 333 -18.01 14.73 8.95
C ASN A 333 -18.18 14.76 10.44
N GLY A 334 -19.01 14.73 11.23
CA GLY A 334 -19.17 14.54 12.67
C GLY A 334 -17.93 14.82 13.55
N ILE A 335 -17.96 14.39 14.80
CA ILE A 335 -16.84 14.57 15.74
C ILE A 335 -15.67 13.67 15.36
N SER A 336 -14.43 14.15 15.39
CA SER A 336 -13.23 13.36 15.23
C SER A 336 -12.35 13.36 16.47
N ILE A 337 -11.81 12.20 16.80
CA ILE A 337 -10.85 11.96 17.89
C ILE A 337 -9.58 11.41 17.24
N ARG A 338 -8.41 11.93 17.63
CA ARG A 338 -7.14 11.51 17.07
C ARG A 338 -6.11 11.16 18.14
N ALA A 339 -5.09 10.40 17.78
CA ALA A 339 -3.91 10.24 18.62
C ALA A 339 -3.16 11.58 18.71
N ALA A 340 -2.68 11.95 19.89
CA ALA A 340 -1.98 13.21 20.11
C ALA A 340 -0.57 13.24 19.50
N ALA A 341 0.03 12.08 19.22
CA ALA A 341 1.35 11.96 18.60
C ALA A 341 1.28 11.18 17.28
N THR A 342 2.26 11.42 16.40
CA THR A 342 2.36 10.81 15.08
C THR A 342 3.11 9.48 15.12
N GLY A 343 2.84 8.62 14.14
CA GLY A 343 3.55 7.37 13.93
C GLY A 343 2.88 6.14 14.58
N VAL A 344 3.29 4.97 14.13
CA VAL A 344 2.73 3.68 14.54
C VAL A 344 2.90 3.42 16.05
N SER A 345 4.04 3.77 16.63
CA SER A 345 4.29 3.62 18.06
C SER A 345 3.41 4.48 18.98
N ALA A 346 2.77 5.52 18.44
CA ALA A 346 1.87 6.41 19.16
C ALA A 346 0.39 6.21 18.80
N GLN A 347 0.09 5.22 17.94
CA GLN A 347 -1.27 5.00 17.46
C GLN A 347 -2.22 4.65 18.61
N VAL A 348 -3.45 5.12 18.47
CA VAL A 348 -4.60 4.63 19.20
C VAL A 348 -5.28 3.61 18.30
N SER A 349 -5.39 2.37 18.78
CA SER A 349 -5.85 1.25 17.94
C SER A 349 -7.36 1.15 17.85
N GLY A 350 -8.07 1.68 18.85
CA GLY A 350 -9.54 1.70 18.88
C GLY A 350 -10.06 2.61 19.97
N ILE A 351 -11.27 3.14 19.76
CA ILE A 351 -12.01 3.99 20.70
C ILE A 351 -13.42 3.42 20.82
N THR A 352 -13.93 3.35 22.03
CA THR A 352 -15.29 2.90 22.34
C THR A 352 -15.94 3.88 23.29
N LEU A 353 -17.11 4.37 22.95
CA LEU A 353 -17.95 5.23 23.79
C LEU A 353 -19.17 4.47 24.25
N SER A 354 -19.52 4.60 25.51
CA SER A 354 -20.70 3.95 26.09
C SER A 354 -21.42 4.88 27.04
N VAL A 355 -22.74 4.92 26.93
CA VAL A 355 -23.62 5.61 27.87
C VAL A 355 -24.43 4.58 28.64
N SER A 356 -24.41 4.72 29.96
CA SER A 356 -25.21 3.92 30.87
C SER A 356 -26.08 4.83 31.75
N ASN A 357 -27.31 4.37 32.06
CA ASN A 357 -28.20 5.10 32.94
C ASN A 357 -27.78 4.95 34.43
N THR A 358 -28.45 5.65 35.33
CA THR A 358 -28.22 5.61 36.79
C THR A 358 -28.31 4.21 37.40
N LYS A 359 -28.94 3.26 36.71
CA LYS A 359 -29.05 1.85 37.13
C LYS A 359 -27.96 0.96 36.55
N GLY A 360 -27.01 1.55 35.82
CA GLY A 360 -25.93 0.81 35.14
C GLY A 360 -26.36 0.12 33.84
N ALA A 361 -27.62 0.30 33.38
CA ALA A 361 -28.06 -0.29 32.11
C ALA A 361 -27.54 0.51 30.92
N VAL A 362 -26.93 -0.17 29.98
CA VAL A 362 -26.35 0.40 28.74
C VAL A 362 -27.48 0.88 27.81
N GLN A 363 -27.39 2.12 27.35
CA GLN A 363 -28.34 2.73 26.41
C GLN A 363 -27.98 2.38 24.97
N LYS A 364 -28.48 1.26 24.46
CA LYS A 364 -28.08 0.69 23.14
C LYS A 364 -28.33 1.63 21.95
N SER A 365 -29.45 2.38 21.97
CA SER A 365 -29.78 3.33 20.88
C SER A 365 -28.85 4.53 20.85
N VAL A 366 -28.44 5.01 22.02
CA VAL A 366 -27.46 6.11 22.16
C VAL A 366 -26.08 5.65 21.73
N ASN A 367 -25.68 4.48 22.18
CA ASN A 367 -24.36 3.91 21.84
C ASN A 367 -24.24 3.60 20.35
N ALA A 368 -25.31 3.20 19.68
CA ALA A 368 -25.30 2.99 18.22
C ALA A 368 -24.92 4.25 17.44
N ALA A 369 -25.22 5.44 17.97
CA ALA A 369 -24.83 6.72 17.36
C ALA A 369 -23.47 7.22 17.88
N LEU A 370 -23.22 7.11 19.20
CA LEU A 370 -22.00 7.63 19.81
C LEU A 370 -20.76 6.77 19.56
N ASP A 371 -20.92 5.44 19.51
CA ASP A 371 -19.79 4.49 19.34
C ASP A 371 -19.49 4.17 17.88
N ASN A 372 -20.11 4.86 16.94
CA ASN A 372 -19.88 4.64 15.51
C ASN A 372 -18.65 5.40 14.99
N PHE A 373 -17.50 5.18 15.63
CA PHE A 373 -16.23 5.73 15.20
C PHE A 373 -15.56 4.80 14.19
N SER A 374 -15.25 5.34 13.01
CA SER A 374 -14.44 4.65 11.99
C SER A 374 -13.08 5.33 11.82
N GLU A 375 -12.04 4.54 11.56
CA GLU A 375 -10.70 5.05 11.31
C GLU A 375 -10.65 5.76 9.96
N SER A 376 -10.54 7.08 9.96
CA SER A 376 -10.45 7.90 8.75
C SER A 376 -9.02 8.15 8.29
N ILE A 377 -8.06 8.25 9.23
CA ILE A 377 -6.63 8.39 8.93
C ILE A 377 -5.87 7.37 9.77
N ARG A 378 -4.95 6.66 9.13
CA ARG A 378 -4.09 5.65 9.76
C ARG A 378 -2.79 6.26 10.25
N ALA A 379 -2.29 5.76 11.38
CA ALA A 379 -0.94 6.07 11.81
C ALA A 379 0.08 5.45 10.85
N GLN A 380 1.01 6.25 10.37
CA GLN A 380 2.10 5.80 9.51
C GLN A 380 3.39 6.49 9.94
N ASN A 381 4.49 5.76 9.87
CA ASN A 381 5.82 6.31 10.05
C ASN A 381 6.32 6.93 8.73
N VAL A 382 7.23 7.89 8.83
CA VAL A 382 7.96 8.39 7.65
C VAL A 382 8.67 7.23 6.98
N SER A 383 8.47 7.04 5.70
CA SER A 383 9.11 6.00 4.89
C SER A 383 9.69 6.58 3.61
N LYS A 384 10.88 6.10 3.26
CA LYS A 384 11.44 6.33 1.92
C LYS A 384 10.62 5.56 0.89
N ASP A 385 10.73 5.98 -0.36
CA ASP A 385 10.13 5.28 -1.49
C ASP A 385 10.89 3.97 -1.76
N ASN A 386 10.40 2.89 -1.17
CA ASN A 386 10.95 1.54 -1.30
C ASN A 386 10.00 0.61 -2.07
N ALA A 387 8.99 1.18 -2.76
CA ALA A 387 8.03 0.40 -3.53
C ALA A 387 8.72 -0.51 -4.55
N ILE A 388 8.24 -1.73 -4.67
CA ILE A 388 8.75 -2.70 -5.63
C ILE A 388 8.44 -2.21 -7.05
N THR A 389 9.44 -2.15 -7.90
CA THR A 389 9.29 -1.73 -9.29
C THR A 389 9.42 -2.93 -10.21
N LEU A 390 8.36 -3.25 -10.93
CA LEU A 390 8.28 -4.33 -11.91
C LEU A 390 8.39 -3.72 -13.32
N GLN A 391 9.46 -4.02 -14.05
CA GLN A 391 9.61 -3.59 -15.43
C GLN A 391 8.75 -4.46 -16.34
N VAL A 392 7.67 -3.89 -16.85
CA VAL A 392 6.65 -4.57 -17.67
C VAL A 392 6.63 -4.13 -19.13
N GLY A 393 7.65 -3.44 -19.57
CA GLY A 393 7.76 -2.98 -20.96
C GLY A 393 9.18 -2.93 -21.47
N THR A 394 9.33 -2.76 -22.79
CA THR A 394 10.61 -2.77 -23.50
C THR A 394 11.38 -1.45 -23.43
N LYS A 395 10.74 -0.39 -22.95
CA LYS A 395 11.34 0.96 -22.85
C LYS A 395 11.54 1.36 -21.39
N ALA A 396 12.45 2.29 -21.16
CA ALA A 396 12.65 2.88 -19.84
C ALA A 396 11.34 3.49 -19.29
N ASN A 397 11.14 3.40 -17.99
CA ASN A 397 9.96 3.90 -17.25
C ASN A 397 8.62 3.19 -17.57
N GLN A 398 8.62 2.09 -18.33
CA GLN A 398 7.46 1.23 -18.49
C GLN A 398 7.40 0.20 -17.35
N SER A 399 7.15 0.68 -16.14
CA SER A 399 7.14 -0.16 -14.93
C SER A 399 5.84 0.02 -14.15
N ILE A 400 5.43 -1.03 -13.44
CA ILE A 400 4.38 -1.01 -12.43
C ILE A 400 5.08 -0.92 -11.08
N ARG A 401 4.68 0.07 -10.27
CA ARG A 401 5.15 0.23 -8.91
C ARG A 401 4.13 -0.34 -7.95
N VAL A 402 4.62 -1.08 -6.97
CA VAL A 402 3.81 -1.78 -5.97
C VAL A 402 4.33 -1.40 -4.60
N GLY A 403 3.52 -0.67 -3.83
CA GLY A 403 3.77 -0.41 -2.42
C GLY A 403 2.92 -1.35 -1.57
N LEU A 404 3.57 -2.08 -0.68
CA LEU A 404 2.92 -2.98 0.27
C LEU A 404 3.03 -2.37 1.67
N THR A 405 1.91 -2.27 2.38
CA THR A 405 1.87 -1.73 3.74
C THR A 405 2.31 -2.76 4.76
N ASP A 406 2.73 -2.28 5.92
CA ASP A 406 3.13 -3.11 7.06
C ASP A 406 1.92 -3.86 7.63
N MET A 407 1.99 -5.21 7.67
CA MET A 407 0.96 -6.11 8.21
C MET A 407 1.36 -6.75 9.54
N ARG A 408 2.43 -6.29 10.17
CA ARG A 408 2.80 -6.75 11.50
C ARG A 408 1.77 -6.33 12.54
N ALA A 409 1.69 -7.07 13.62
CA ALA A 409 0.75 -6.83 14.71
C ALA A 409 0.85 -5.41 15.29
N GLU A 410 2.07 -4.83 15.33
CA GLU A 410 2.27 -3.43 15.73
C GLU A 410 1.57 -2.45 14.78
N ALA A 411 1.74 -2.60 13.48
CA ALA A 411 1.11 -1.73 12.48
C ALA A 411 -0.42 -1.89 12.43
N LEU A 412 -0.91 -3.10 12.69
CA LEU A 412 -2.33 -3.39 12.82
C LEU A 412 -2.93 -2.85 14.13
N GLY A 413 -2.09 -2.50 15.12
CA GLY A 413 -2.53 -1.97 16.42
C GLY A 413 -2.88 -3.03 17.46
N LEU A 414 -2.47 -4.27 17.23
CA LEU A 414 -2.73 -5.41 18.12
C LEU A 414 -1.62 -5.61 19.15
N GLN A 415 -0.44 -5.05 18.90
CA GLN A 415 0.73 -5.17 19.75
C GLN A 415 1.44 -3.83 19.90
N SER A 416 2.07 -3.61 21.03
CA SER A 416 2.94 -2.47 21.31
C SER A 416 4.34 -2.69 20.71
N SER A 417 5.08 -1.60 20.50
CA SER A 417 6.51 -1.66 20.21
C SER A 417 7.35 -2.32 21.31
N ASN A 418 6.83 -2.43 22.54
CA ASN A 418 7.45 -3.11 23.66
C ASN A 418 7.08 -4.60 23.76
N GLY A 419 6.23 -5.11 22.88
CA GLY A 419 5.77 -6.50 22.86
C GLY A 419 4.47 -6.74 23.65
N ASP A 420 3.89 -5.72 24.31
CA ASP A 420 2.60 -5.87 25.00
C ASP A 420 1.49 -6.13 23.97
N THR A 421 0.72 -7.21 24.13
CA THR A 421 -0.39 -7.57 23.25
C THR A 421 -1.70 -6.96 23.71
N LEU A 422 -2.71 -6.94 22.82
CA LEU A 422 -4.06 -6.50 23.12
C LEU A 422 -4.63 -7.29 24.30
N ASN A 423 -5.09 -6.59 25.33
CA ASN A 423 -5.57 -7.21 26.57
C ASN A 423 -7.08 -7.42 26.53
N VAL A 424 -7.52 -8.67 26.76
CA VAL A 424 -8.94 -9.07 26.84
C VAL A 424 -9.28 -9.79 28.15
N SER A 425 -8.43 -9.67 29.18
CA SER A 425 -8.58 -10.35 30.47
C SER A 425 -9.77 -9.87 31.30
N THR A 426 -10.38 -8.74 30.95
CA THR A 426 -11.59 -8.21 31.57
C THR A 426 -12.66 -7.95 30.50
N GLN A 427 -13.94 -8.00 30.90
CA GLN A 427 -15.05 -7.70 30.00
C GLN A 427 -14.93 -6.32 29.32
N LYS A 428 -14.53 -5.30 30.09
CA LYS A 428 -14.35 -3.94 29.56
C LYS A 428 -13.25 -3.87 28.51
N ASN A 429 -12.13 -4.56 28.78
CA ASN A 429 -11.02 -4.62 27.83
C ASN A 429 -11.42 -5.41 26.57
N ALA A 430 -12.15 -6.52 26.74
CA ALA A 430 -12.67 -7.29 25.62
C ALA A 430 -13.61 -6.44 24.73
N ASN A 431 -14.52 -5.65 25.31
CA ASN A 431 -15.38 -4.74 24.56
C ASN A 431 -14.56 -3.69 23.77
N ALA A 432 -13.55 -3.08 24.39
CA ALA A 432 -12.68 -2.13 23.70
C ALA A 432 -11.85 -2.79 22.57
N ALA A 433 -11.47 -4.06 22.76
CA ALA A 433 -10.72 -4.84 21.79
C ALA A 433 -11.51 -5.18 20.51
N ILE A 434 -12.83 -5.22 20.56
CA ILE A 434 -13.68 -5.48 19.38
C ILE A 434 -13.41 -4.42 18.31
N ASN A 435 -13.45 -3.13 18.66
CA ASN A 435 -13.22 -2.05 17.72
C ASN A 435 -11.78 -2.04 17.18
N VAL A 436 -10.79 -2.44 18.00
CA VAL A 436 -9.40 -2.62 17.56
C VAL A 436 -9.28 -3.67 16.47
N LEU A 437 -9.94 -4.83 16.66
CA LEU A 437 -9.94 -5.92 15.68
C LEU A 437 -10.68 -5.54 14.41
N ASP A 438 -11.75 -4.74 14.49
CA ASP A 438 -12.43 -4.23 13.30
C ASP A 438 -11.53 -3.30 12.48
N ASN A 439 -10.81 -2.41 13.13
CA ASN A 439 -9.86 -1.53 12.47
C ASN A 439 -8.69 -2.34 11.86
N ALA A 440 -8.17 -3.33 12.57
CA ALA A 440 -7.12 -4.22 12.05
C ALA A 440 -7.62 -5.04 10.85
N LEU A 441 -8.84 -5.58 10.92
CA LEU A 441 -9.46 -6.32 9.83
C LEU A 441 -9.65 -5.42 8.59
N GLN A 442 -10.12 -4.19 8.77
CA GLN A 442 -10.27 -3.24 7.68
C GLN A 442 -8.92 -2.93 7.01
N LYS A 443 -7.85 -2.73 7.79
CA LYS A 443 -6.49 -2.51 7.26
C LYS A 443 -6.03 -3.70 6.41
N ALA A 444 -6.25 -4.92 6.90
CA ALA A 444 -5.86 -6.14 6.20
C ALA A 444 -6.67 -6.35 4.90
N LEU A 445 -7.98 -6.08 4.92
CA LEU A 445 -8.86 -6.16 3.74
C LEU A 445 -8.48 -5.11 2.68
N ASP A 446 -8.14 -3.89 3.08
CA ASP A 446 -7.68 -2.85 2.15
C ASP A 446 -6.37 -3.25 1.46
N GLN A 447 -5.45 -3.86 2.23
CA GLN A 447 -4.20 -4.37 1.66
C GLN A 447 -4.47 -5.54 0.69
N GLN A 448 -5.35 -6.47 1.05
CA GLN A 448 -5.77 -7.57 0.17
C GLN A 448 -6.39 -7.05 -1.13
N THR A 449 -7.27 -6.05 -1.03
CA THR A 449 -7.88 -5.40 -2.21
C THR A 449 -6.83 -4.73 -3.10
N THR A 450 -5.83 -4.09 -2.49
CA THR A 450 -4.72 -3.46 -3.21
C THR A 450 -3.91 -4.51 -3.96
N ILE A 451 -3.55 -5.62 -3.32
CA ILE A 451 -2.82 -6.72 -3.96
C ILE A 451 -3.63 -7.31 -5.12
N GLY A 452 -4.92 -7.62 -4.90
CA GLY A 452 -5.81 -8.16 -5.94
C GLY A 452 -5.95 -7.23 -7.15
N SER A 453 -6.02 -5.92 -6.93
CA SER A 453 -6.06 -4.93 -8.02
C SER A 453 -4.76 -4.91 -8.84
N ILE A 454 -3.62 -5.08 -8.17
CA ILE A 454 -2.31 -5.15 -8.83
C ILE A 454 -2.18 -6.46 -9.61
N GLU A 455 -2.64 -7.59 -9.06
CA GLU A 455 -2.67 -8.88 -9.77
C GLU A 455 -3.49 -8.81 -11.05
N SER A 456 -4.71 -8.29 -10.99
CA SER A 456 -5.53 -8.08 -12.18
C SER A 456 -4.82 -7.19 -13.22
N ARG A 457 -4.16 -6.12 -12.78
CA ARG A 457 -3.40 -5.25 -13.66
C ARG A 457 -2.23 -5.97 -14.32
N LEU A 458 -1.51 -6.82 -13.57
CA LEU A 458 -0.40 -7.63 -14.10
C LEU A 458 -0.91 -8.67 -15.11
N GLU A 459 -2.05 -9.31 -14.87
CA GLU A 459 -2.65 -10.27 -15.78
C GLU A 459 -3.05 -9.62 -17.12
N TYR A 460 -3.74 -8.47 -17.08
CA TYR A 460 -4.03 -7.70 -18.28
C TYR A 460 -2.77 -7.24 -19.02
N THR A 461 -1.73 -6.87 -18.27
CA THR A 461 -0.46 -6.48 -18.86
C THR A 461 0.22 -7.66 -19.54
N SER A 462 0.25 -8.84 -18.93
CA SER A 462 0.79 -10.08 -19.50
C SER A 462 0.07 -10.46 -20.81
N THR A 463 -1.25 -10.41 -20.81
CA THR A 463 -2.08 -10.68 -22.01
C THR A 463 -1.76 -9.68 -23.13
N ASN A 464 -1.65 -8.40 -22.82
CA ASN A 464 -1.31 -7.35 -23.78
C ASN A 464 0.11 -7.52 -24.35
N LEU A 465 1.09 -7.86 -23.49
CA LEU A 465 2.47 -8.14 -23.92
C LEU A 465 2.53 -9.35 -24.86
N THR A 466 1.81 -10.42 -24.55
CA THR A 466 1.73 -11.63 -25.39
C THR A 466 1.12 -11.28 -26.76
N THR A 467 0.00 -10.58 -26.79
CA THR A 467 -0.63 -10.12 -28.04
C THR A 467 0.30 -9.20 -28.84
N SER A 468 1.00 -8.30 -28.16
CA SER A 468 1.97 -7.40 -28.80
C SER A 468 3.15 -8.16 -29.38
N SER A 469 3.71 -9.17 -28.65
CA SER A 469 4.79 -10.02 -29.13
C SER A 469 4.35 -10.78 -30.38
N GLN A 470 3.16 -11.40 -30.37
CA GLN A 470 2.61 -12.12 -31.53
C GLN A 470 2.43 -11.21 -32.76
N ASN A 471 1.91 -10.00 -32.58
CA ASN A 471 1.72 -9.06 -33.69
C ASN A 471 3.07 -8.58 -34.29
N VAL A 472 4.06 -8.32 -33.44
CA VAL A 472 5.39 -7.93 -33.90
C VAL A 472 6.07 -9.12 -34.60
N GLN A 473 5.91 -10.34 -34.09
CA GLN A 473 6.42 -11.58 -34.72
C GLN A 473 5.76 -11.82 -36.08
N ALA A 474 4.45 -11.66 -36.20
CA ALA A 474 3.75 -11.75 -37.48
C ALA A 474 4.25 -10.71 -38.49
N SER A 475 4.51 -9.48 -38.04
CA SER A 475 5.07 -8.42 -38.88
C SER A 475 6.52 -8.72 -39.29
N GLU A 476 7.32 -9.29 -38.40
CA GLU A 476 8.71 -9.70 -38.70
C GLU A 476 8.71 -10.85 -39.73
N SER A 477 7.81 -11.84 -39.56
CA SER A 477 7.63 -12.94 -40.51
C SER A 477 7.31 -12.44 -41.93
N THR A 478 6.40 -11.47 -42.05
CA THR A 478 6.06 -10.87 -43.35
C THR A 478 7.25 -10.25 -44.08
N ILE A 479 8.21 -9.68 -43.32
CA ILE A 479 9.40 -9.05 -43.86
C ILE A 479 10.49 -10.09 -44.19
N ARG A 480 10.69 -11.08 -43.33
CA ARG A 480 11.88 -11.91 -43.34
C ARG A 480 11.65 -13.33 -43.86
N ASP A 481 10.47 -13.91 -43.68
CA ASP A 481 10.21 -15.28 -44.06
C ASP A 481 10.09 -15.44 -45.59
N ALA A 482 10.52 -16.56 -46.09
CA ALA A 482 10.46 -16.93 -47.51
C ALA A 482 9.23 -17.78 -47.78
N ASP A 483 8.57 -17.52 -48.92
CA ASP A 483 7.64 -18.47 -49.50
C ASP A 483 8.45 -19.68 -50.03
N MET A 484 8.39 -20.78 -49.31
CA MET A 484 9.16 -21.98 -49.59
C MET A 484 8.82 -22.61 -50.94
N ALA A 485 7.55 -22.53 -51.40
CA ALA A 485 7.14 -23.08 -52.68
C ALA A 485 7.80 -22.32 -53.85
N LYS A 486 7.80 -20.97 -53.74
CA LYS A 486 8.44 -20.11 -54.72
C LYS A 486 9.97 -20.25 -54.69
N GLU A 487 10.58 -20.33 -53.53
CA GLU A 487 12.04 -20.43 -53.41
C GLU A 487 12.59 -21.82 -53.85
N MET A 488 11.84 -22.90 -53.60
CA MET A 488 12.13 -24.23 -54.18
C MET A 488 12.02 -24.24 -55.68
N THR A 489 11.04 -23.54 -56.26
CA THR A 489 10.91 -23.37 -57.72
C THR A 489 12.14 -22.63 -58.27
N ASN A 490 12.59 -21.56 -57.61
CA ASN A 490 13.80 -20.81 -57.97
C ASN A 490 15.06 -21.65 -57.88
N TYR A 491 15.17 -22.46 -56.82
CA TYR A 491 16.28 -23.38 -56.60
C TYR A 491 16.34 -24.43 -57.74
N THR A 492 15.23 -25.08 -58.06
CA THR A 492 15.16 -26.09 -59.13
C THR A 492 15.50 -25.45 -60.49
N LYS A 493 14.95 -24.25 -60.77
CA LYS A 493 15.28 -23.49 -61.99
C LYS A 493 16.77 -23.18 -62.09
N ASN A 494 17.37 -22.68 -61.03
CA ASN A 494 18.80 -22.33 -61.01
C ASN A 494 19.70 -23.59 -61.13
N ASN A 495 19.28 -24.72 -60.56
CA ASN A 495 19.96 -26.00 -60.71
C ASN A 495 19.93 -26.51 -62.19
N VAL A 496 18.77 -26.44 -62.84
CA VAL A 496 18.63 -26.80 -64.27
C VAL A 496 19.46 -25.88 -65.14
N LEU A 497 19.43 -24.56 -64.87
CA LEU A 497 20.25 -23.56 -65.57
C LEU A 497 21.76 -23.78 -65.36
N LEU A 498 22.20 -24.22 -64.18
CA LEU A 498 23.58 -24.58 -63.91
C LEU A 498 24.04 -25.77 -64.74
N GLN A 499 23.19 -26.84 -64.80
CA GLN A 499 23.48 -28.02 -65.61
C GLN A 499 23.52 -27.67 -67.12
N ALA A 500 22.58 -26.86 -67.59
CA ALA A 500 22.55 -26.37 -68.96
C ALA A 500 23.81 -25.55 -69.30
N ALA A 501 24.21 -24.63 -68.42
CA ALA A 501 25.44 -23.81 -68.59
C ALA A 501 26.73 -24.68 -68.63
N GLN A 502 26.81 -25.73 -67.79
CA GLN A 502 27.90 -26.70 -67.84
C GLN A 502 27.97 -27.43 -69.19
N SER A 503 26.82 -27.89 -69.71
CA SER A 503 26.72 -28.55 -71.02
C SER A 503 27.10 -27.58 -72.17
N MET A 504 26.64 -26.34 -72.09
CA MET A 504 27.01 -25.33 -73.08
C MET A 504 28.47 -24.95 -73.01
N LEU A 505 29.10 -24.93 -71.84
CA LEU A 505 30.52 -24.69 -71.70
C LEU A 505 31.33 -25.83 -72.33
N ALA A 506 30.94 -27.09 -72.09
CA ALA A 506 31.52 -28.27 -72.75
C ALA A 506 31.42 -28.19 -74.28
N GLN A 507 30.26 -27.80 -74.78
CA GLN A 507 30.02 -27.64 -76.23
C GLN A 507 30.86 -26.48 -76.82
N ALA A 508 30.98 -25.34 -76.11
CA ALA A 508 31.81 -24.22 -76.52
C ALA A 508 33.31 -24.55 -76.57
N ASN A 509 33.80 -25.40 -75.65
CA ASN A 509 35.16 -25.90 -75.64
C ASN A 509 35.39 -26.91 -76.76
N GLN A 510 34.42 -27.76 -77.04
CA GLN A 510 34.51 -28.76 -78.11
C GLN A 510 34.51 -28.10 -79.52
N SER A 511 33.75 -27.05 -79.73
CA SER A 511 33.75 -26.27 -80.97
C SER A 511 35.15 -25.67 -81.24
N SER A 512 35.83 -25.15 -80.25
CA SER A 512 37.21 -24.64 -80.37
C SER A 512 38.21 -25.76 -80.67
N SER A 513 38.05 -26.93 -80.04
CA SER A 513 38.91 -28.10 -80.31
C SER A 513 38.69 -28.67 -81.73
N SER A 514 37.48 -28.67 -82.22
CA SER A 514 37.16 -29.11 -83.59
C SER A 514 37.80 -28.19 -84.64
N VAL A 515 37.84 -26.88 -84.37
CA VAL A 515 38.54 -25.92 -85.27
C VAL A 515 40.06 -26.16 -85.28
N LEU A 516 40.63 -26.47 -84.09
CA LEU A 516 42.08 -26.77 -84.00
C LEU A 516 42.43 -28.03 -84.75
N SER A 517 41.55 -29.10 -84.74
CA SER A 517 41.73 -30.31 -85.46
C SER A 517 41.58 -30.20 -86.99
N LEU A 518 40.87 -29.17 -87.46
CA LEU A 518 40.76 -28.86 -88.88
C LEU A 518 41.97 -28.06 -89.41
N LEU A 519 42.80 -27.52 -88.54
CA LEU A 519 44.01 -26.72 -88.85
C LEU A 519 45.28 -27.51 -88.72
N GLN A 520 45.18 -28.75 -88.22
CA GLN A 520 46.28 -29.76 -88.23
C GLN A 520 46.09 -30.74 -89.43
#